data_15bbec08a9bde0d0e6e64d3656e6321e
#
_entry.id   15bbec08a9bde0d0e6e64d3656e6321e
#
_cell.length_a   1.000
_cell.length_b   1.000
_cell.length_c   1.000
_cell.angle_alpha   90.00
_cell.angle_beta   90.00
_cell.angle_gamma   90.00
#
_symmetry.space_group_name_H-M   'P 1'
#
loop_
_entity.id
_entity.type
_entity.pdbx_description
1 polymer ?
#
loop_
_entity_poly.entity_id
_entity_poly.type
_entity_poly.pdbx_seq_one_letter_code
_entity_poly.pdbx_strand_id
1 'polypeptide(L)'
;MNCKRLNPPDRSFYYKPFFMDLENFDDFDHVPDFDEKRLFRGQEGEEWKNKELRSTTRNLYLKAKEIYKLTHTLVDTFPDGNQHGEYIKGAMIGYASIIPAKIAGAAGGFYSMQMEKAVIIRINMVDLRNTLWTCLTEEWCSEEYVEMMRAEIEQFRLLFVEWIKSFDKANDYPDEWHLFNDPDGFPKEET
;
A
#
# COMPACT_ATOMS: atom_id res chain seq x y z
N MET A 1 -8.50 -7.70 -54.08
CA MET A 1 -7.83 -8.11 -52.86
C MET A 1 -8.46 -7.32 -51.70
N ASN A 2 -9.32 -7.97 -50.90
CA ASN A 2 -10.05 -7.32 -49.82
C ASN A 2 -9.27 -7.51 -48.52
N CYS A 3 -8.63 -6.44 -48.04
CA CYS A 3 -8.07 -6.42 -46.68
C CYS A 3 -9.22 -6.38 -45.66
N LYS A 4 -9.48 -7.49 -45.00
CA LYS A 4 -10.31 -7.53 -43.79
C LYS A 4 -9.57 -6.79 -42.68
N ARG A 5 -10.09 -5.64 -42.24
CA ARG A 5 -9.68 -4.97 -41.01
C ARG A 5 -10.04 -5.88 -39.85
N LEU A 6 -9.03 -6.39 -39.14
CA LEU A 6 -9.22 -7.04 -37.85
C LEU A 6 -9.63 -5.96 -36.86
N ASN A 7 -10.78 -6.15 -36.22
CA ASN A 7 -11.19 -5.32 -35.10
C ASN A 7 -10.20 -5.53 -33.94
N PRO A 8 -9.75 -4.45 -33.29
CA PRO A 8 -8.92 -4.60 -32.09
C PRO A 8 -9.72 -5.34 -31.01
N PRO A 9 -9.06 -6.14 -30.17
CA PRO A 9 -9.73 -6.85 -29.09
C PRO A 9 -10.42 -5.85 -28.16
N ASP A 10 -11.61 -6.25 -27.70
CA ASP A 10 -12.44 -5.48 -26.77
C ASP A 10 -11.63 -5.16 -25.49
N ARG A 11 -11.29 -3.89 -25.33
CA ARG A 11 -10.53 -3.38 -24.16
C ARG A 11 -11.39 -3.16 -22.92
N SER A 12 -12.61 -3.72 -22.89
CA SER A 12 -13.55 -3.53 -21.77
C SER A 12 -13.16 -4.28 -20.48
N PHE A 13 -12.12 -5.13 -20.51
CA PHE A 13 -11.56 -5.79 -19.32
C PHE A 13 -10.50 -4.96 -18.57
N TYR A 14 -10.23 -3.72 -19.02
CA TYR A 14 -9.29 -2.87 -18.32
C TYR A 14 -9.92 -2.26 -17.07
N TYR A 15 -9.46 -2.75 -15.93
CA TYR A 15 -9.31 -2.01 -14.69
C TYR A 15 -10.47 -1.03 -14.43
N LYS A 16 -11.51 -1.46 -13.74
CA LYS A 16 -12.23 -0.48 -12.93
C LYS A 16 -11.24 -0.01 -11.88
N PRO A 17 -10.69 1.21 -12.01
CA PRO A 17 -9.88 1.75 -10.92
C PRO A 17 -10.77 1.71 -9.68
N PHE A 18 -10.19 1.33 -8.55
CA PHE A 18 -10.79 1.51 -7.25
C PHE A 18 -10.97 3.02 -7.04
N PHE A 19 -12.02 3.59 -7.65
CA PHE A 19 -12.53 4.89 -7.27
C PHE A 19 -13.16 4.68 -5.89
N MET A 20 -12.45 5.05 -4.86
CA MET A 20 -13.04 5.47 -3.63
C MET A 20 -14.08 6.52 -4.01
N ASP A 21 -15.34 6.29 -3.67
CA ASP A 21 -16.42 7.26 -3.90
C ASP A 21 -15.99 8.59 -3.29
N LEU A 22 -15.63 9.55 -4.13
CA LEU A 22 -15.17 10.87 -3.71
C LEU A 22 -16.30 11.73 -3.13
N GLU A 23 -17.53 11.22 -3.13
CA GLU A 23 -18.71 11.91 -2.58
C GLU A 23 -18.83 11.83 -1.06
N ASN A 24 -18.03 10.97 -0.38
CA ASN A 24 -17.97 10.88 1.08
C ASN A 24 -16.57 11.23 1.59
N PHE A 25 -16.11 12.44 1.30
CA PHE A 25 -14.80 12.93 1.71
C PHE A 25 -14.68 13.19 3.23
N ASP A 26 -15.80 13.19 3.94
CA ASP A 26 -15.84 13.42 5.40
C ASP A 26 -15.53 12.16 6.24
N ASP A 27 -15.33 10.99 5.61
CA ASP A 27 -15.09 9.73 6.32
C ASP A 27 -13.62 9.23 6.18
N PHE A 28 -12.66 10.16 6.00
CA PHE A 28 -11.22 9.85 5.97
C PHE A 28 -10.67 9.32 7.29
N ASP A 29 -11.45 9.40 8.36
CA ASP A 29 -11.05 8.89 9.67
C ASP A 29 -11.08 7.37 9.80
N HIS A 30 -11.42 6.64 8.72
CA HIS A 30 -11.60 5.20 8.86
C HIS A 30 -10.87 4.37 7.80
N VAL A 31 -9.72 3.80 8.18
CA VAL A 31 -9.14 2.68 7.43
C VAL A 31 -10.06 1.46 7.58
N PRO A 32 -10.62 0.92 6.49
CA PRO A 32 -11.57 -0.20 6.54
C PRO A 32 -11.04 -1.41 7.30
N ASP A 33 -11.94 -2.28 7.74
CA ASP A 33 -11.53 -3.58 8.26
C ASP A 33 -10.97 -4.47 7.14
N PHE A 34 -10.06 -5.38 7.50
CA PHE A 34 -9.49 -6.32 6.55
C PHE A 34 -10.58 -7.26 6.03
N ASP A 35 -10.89 -7.15 4.75
CA ASP A 35 -11.83 -8.04 4.06
C ASP A 35 -11.08 -8.89 3.02
N GLU A 36 -10.71 -10.10 3.41
CA GLU A 36 -9.96 -11.02 2.56
C GLU A 36 -10.70 -11.36 1.27
N LYS A 37 -12.02 -11.56 1.33
CA LYS A 37 -12.82 -11.90 0.14
C LYS A 37 -12.83 -10.77 -0.88
N ARG A 38 -12.88 -9.54 -0.40
CA ARG A 38 -12.82 -8.35 -1.27
C ARG A 38 -11.44 -8.18 -1.88
N LEU A 39 -10.38 -8.36 -1.10
CA LEU A 39 -9.00 -8.12 -1.53
C LEU A 39 -8.50 -9.18 -2.52
N PHE A 40 -8.96 -10.42 -2.39
CA PHE A 40 -8.59 -11.55 -3.25
C PHE A 40 -9.76 -12.01 -4.13
N ARG A 41 -10.61 -11.06 -4.56
CA ARG A 41 -11.73 -11.36 -5.45
C ARG A 41 -11.23 -11.99 -6.77
N GLY A 42 -11.95 -13.03 -7.23
CA GLY A 42 -11.60 -13.78 -8.44
C GLY A 42 -10.61 -14.93 -8.20
N GLN A 43 -10.24 -15.16 -6.94
CA GLN A 43 -9.38 -16.29 -6.53
C GLN A 43 -10.14 -17.25 -5.59
N GLU A 44 -11.47 -17.26 -5.70
CA GLU A 44 -12.33 -18.16 -4.91
C GLU A 44 -12.10 -19.62 -5.32
N GLY A 45 -11.87 -20.48 -4.34
CA GLY A 45 -11.55 -21.90 -4.57
C GLY A 45 -10.07 -22.19 -4.82
N GLU A 46 -9.22 -21.15 -4.87
CA GLU A 46 -7.77 -21.26 -5.03
C GLU A 46 -6.99 -20.73 -3.82
N GLU A 47 -7.66 -20.59 -2.67
CA GLU A 47 -7.07 -20.02 -1.45
C GLU A 47 -5.81 -20.75 -0.99
N TRP A 48 -5.69 -22.03 -1.32
CA TRP A 48 -4.53 -22.84 -1.00
C TRP A 48 -3.27 -22.43 -1.75
N LYS A 49 -3.39 -21.90 -2.98
CA LYS A 49 -2.26 -21.46 -3.81
C LYS A 49 -1.56 -20.23 -3.22
N ASN A 50 -2.33 -19.32 -2.62
CA ASN A 50 -1.86 -18.03 -2.13
C ASN A 50 -1.98 -17.91 -0.60
N LYS A 51 -1.97 -19.03 0.13
CA LYS A 51 -2.18 -19.04 1.59
C LYS A 51 -1.17 -18.17 2.33
N GLU A 52 0.11 -18.24 1.95
CA GLU A 52 1.18 -17.44 2.57
C GLU A 52 0.98 -15.95 2.29
N LEU A 53 0.75 -15.58 1.03
CA LEU A 53 0.48 -14.19 0.63
C LEU A 53 -0.75 -13.63 1.37
N ARG A 54 -1.84 -14.38 1.49
CA ARG A 54 -3.06 -13.97 2.21
C ARG A 54 -2.77 -13.71 3.69
N SER A 55 -2.05 -14.63 4.33
CA SER A 55 -1.67 -14.52 5.74
C SER A 55 -0.76 -13.32 6.01
N THR A 56 0.30 -13.17 5.20
CA THR A 56 1.25 -12.06 5.35
C THR A 56 0.61 -10.70 5.02
N THR A 57 -0.26 -10.64 4.00
CA THR A 57 -1.04 -9.43 3.67
C THR A 57 -1.93 -9.02 4.84
N ARG A 58 -2.65 -9.97 5.44
CA ARG A 58 -3.50 -9.70 6.60
C ARG A 58 -2.71 -9.14 7.78
N ASN A 59 -1.61 -9.80 8.14
CA ASN A 59 -0.79 -9.39 9.28
C ASN A 59 -0.21 -7.99 9.07
N LEU A 60 0.30 -7.71 7.88
CA LEU A 60 0.85 -6.42 7.52
C LEU A 60 -0.24 -5.32 7.52
N TYR A 61 -1.43 -5.62 6.99
CA TYR A 61 -2.55 -4.68 6.95
C TYR A 61 -3.02 -4.30 8.36
N LEU A 62 -3.15 -5.30 9.26
CA LEU A 62 -3.56 -5.04 10.64
C LEU A 62 -2.54 -4.19 11.38
N LYS A 63 -1.24 -4.43 11.20
CA LYS A 63 -0.17 -3.60 11.76
C LYS A 63 -0.19 -2.18 11.17
N ALA A 64 -0.42 -2.04 9.87
CA ALA A 64 -0.57 -0.72 9.24
C ALA A 64 -1.75 0.07 9.81
N LYS A 65 -2.89 -0.60 10.04
CA LYS A 65 -4.09 -0.01 10.65
C LYS A 65 -3.83 0.42 12.11
N GLU A 66 -3.05 -0.33 12.85
CA GLU A 66 -2.62 0.02 14.21
C GLU A 66 -1.75 1.31 14.20
N ILE A 67 -0.73 1.37 13.34
CA ILE A 67 0.13 2.55 13.18
C ILE A 67 -0.70 3.76 12.73
N TYR A 68 -1.66 3.57 11.82
CA TYR A 68 -2.58 4.64 11.42
C TYR A 68 -3.33 5.24 12.61
N LYS A 69 -3.91 4.40 13.48
CA LYS A 69 -4.61 4.85 14.68
C LYS A 69 -3.69 5.58 15.66
N LEU A 70 -2.48 5.03 15.89
CA LEU A 70 -1.48 5.68 16.74
C LEU A 70 -1.04 7.03 16.16
N THR A 71 -0.92 7.15 14.83
CA THR A 71 -0.63 8.43 14.19
C THR A 71 -1.72 9.46 14.45
N HIS A 72 -3.01 9.09 14.33
CA HIS A 72 -4.12 9.98 14.68
C HIS A 72 -4.06 10.44 16.14
N THR A 73 -3.89 9.50 17.06
CA THR A 73 -3.75 9.84 18.49
C THR A 73 -2.57 10.80 18.73
N LEU A 74 -1.47 10.63 18.02
CA LEU A 74 -0.32 11.53 18.15
C LEU A 74 -0.64 12.94 17.64
N VAL A 75 -1.18 13.07 16.43
CA VAL A 75 -1.41 14.38 15.83
C VAL A 75 -2.52 15.17 16.52
N ASP A 76 -3.40 14.49 17.26
CA ASP A 76 -4.42 15.13 18.10
C ASP A 76 -3.82 15.86 19.33
N THR A 77 -2.54 15.56 19.66
CA THR A 77 -1.81 16.27 20.73
C THR A 77 -1.12 17.55 20.25
N PHE A 78 -1.11 17.81 18.93
CA PHE A 78 -0.41 18.97 18.39
C PHE A 78 -1.10 20.28 18.79
N PRO A 79 -0.33 21.37 19.06
CA PRO A 79 -0.90 22.64 19.48
C PRO A 79 -1.75 23.27 18.37
N ASP A 80 -2.93 23.77 18.75
CA ASP A 80 -3.83 24.47 17.85
C ASP A 80 -3.22 25.78 17.32
N GLY A 81 -3.58 26.15 16.08
CA GLY A 81 -3.21 27.44 15.48
C GLY A 81 -1.75 27.55 15.02
N ASN A 82 -0.97 26.48 15.11
CA ASN A 82 0.37 26.43 14.59
C ASN A 82 0.34 25.93 13.12
N GLN A 83 0.55 26.87 12.15
CA GLN A 83 0.51 26.52 10.72
C GLN A 83 1.51 25.41 10.35
N HIS A 84 2.69 25.38 10.97
CA HIS A 84 3.68 24.31 10.76
C HIS A 84 3.16 22.97 11.30
N GLY A 85 2.57 22.99 12.50
CA GLY A 85 1.94 21.83 13.11
C GLY A 85 0.82 21.24 12.24
N GLU A 86 -0.06 22.08 11.70
CA GLU A 86 -1.13 21.64 10.80
C GLU A 86 -0.58 21.00 9.51
N TYR A 87 0.49 21.56 8.94
CA TYR A 87 1.15 20.97 7.79
C TYR A 87 1.73 19.57 8.11
N ILE A 88 2.45 19.44 9.22
CA ILE A 88 3.03 18.18 9.66
C ILE A 88 1.94 17.15 10.01
N LYS A 89 0.88 17.57 10.69
CA LYS A 89 -0.31 16.74 10.95
C LYS A 89 -0.89 16.15 9.67
N GLY A 90 -1.17 17.00 8.68
CA GLY A 90 -1.67 16.56 7.38
C GLY A 90 -0.73 15.59 6.65
N ALA A 91 0.57 15.86 6.68
CA ALA A 91 1.57 14.98 6.07
C ALA A 91 1.61 13.61 6.76
N MET A 92 1.63 13.54 8.10
CA MET A 92 1.67 12.29 8.86
C MET A 92 0.42 11.44 8.63
N ILE A 93 -0.78 12.05 8.65
CA ILE A 93 -2.04 11.37 8.33
C ILE A 93 -1.99 10.84 6.89
N GLY A 94 -1.51 11.65 5.94
CA GLY A 94 -1.34 11.25 4.55
C GLY A 94 -0.43 10.03 4.40
N TYR A 95 0.76 10.03 5.00
CA TYR A 95 1.68 8.88 4.99
C TYR A 95 1.04 7.64 5.59
N ALA A 96 0.43 7.77 6.76
CA ALA A 96 -0.18 6.65 7.46
C ALA A 96 -1.38 6.05 6.73
N SER A 97 -2.20 6.84 6.02
CA SER A 97 -3.37 6.39 5.28
C SER A 97 -3.03 5.67 3.97
N ILE A 98 -1.98 6.13 3.27
CA ILE A 98 -1.53 5.52 2.01
C ILE A 98 -1.09 4.07 2.21
N ILE A 99 -0.45 3.74 3.34
CA ILE A 99 0.14 2.43 3.59
C ILE A 99 -0.90 1.30 3.53
N PRO A 100 -1.98 1.27 4.34
CA PRO A 100 -2.98 0.21 4.27
C PRO A 100 -3.70 0.18 2.92
N ALA A 101 -3.94 1.33 2.28
CA ALA A 101 -4.54 1.38 0.96
C ALA A 101 -3.66 0.71 -0.12
N LYS A 102 -2.33 0.88 -0.06
CA LYS A 102 -1.40 0.23 -1.00
C LYS A 102 -1.22 -1.26 -0.70
N ILE A 103 -1.25 -1.69 0.57
CA ILE A 103 -1.27 -3.11 0.94
C ILE A 103 -2.51 -3.78 0.36
N ALA A 104 -3.69 -3.18 0.55
CA ALA A 104 -4.94 -3.68 -0.01
C ALA A 104 -4.90 -3.74 -1.54
N GLY A 105 -4.39 -2.70 -2.19
CA GLY A 105 -4.30 -2.63 -3.66
C GLY A 105 -3.22 -3.55 -4.26
N ALA A 106 -2.34 -4.15 -3.46
CA ALA A 106 -1.35 -5.13 -3.92
C ALA A 106 -1.87 -6.57 -3.87
N ALA A 107 -2.95 -6.82 -3.11
CA ALA A 107 -3.52 -8.14 -2.96
C ALA A 107 -3.98 -8.70 -4.32
N GLY A 108 -3.51 -9.90 -4.67
CA GLY A 108 -3.87 -10.56 -5.93
C GLY A 108 -3.29 -9.93 -7.21
N GLY A 109 -2.41 -8.94 -7.11
CA GLY A 109 -1.72 -8.32 -8.25
C GLY A 109 -0.56 -9.16 -8.80
N PHE A 110 -0.05 -8.79 -9.99
CA PHE A 110 1.19 -9.34 -10.55
C PHE A 110 2.40 -8.91 -9.74
N TYR A 111 3.51 -9.65 -9.84
CA TYR A 111 4.73 -9.41 -9.08
C TYR A 111 5.25 -7.98 -9.21
N SER A 112 5.43 -7.46 -10.42
CA SER A 112 5.89 -6.08 -10.66
C SER A 112 4.98 -5.05 -10.01
N MET A 113 3.65 -5.19 -10.15
CA MET A 113 2.67 -4.30 -9.51
C MET A 113 2.71 -4.38 -7.98
N GLN A 114 2.95 -5.56 -7.41
CA GLN A 114 3.12 -5.73 -5.96
C GLN A 114 4.40 -5.03 -5.48
N MET A 115 5.50 -5.16 -6.23
CA MET A 115 6.77 -4.51 -5.94
C MET A 115 6.68 -2.98 -6.01
N GLU A 116 5.99 -2.41 -7.01
CA GLU A 116 5.73 -0.97 -7.09
C GLU A 116 4.99 -0.45 -5.86
N LYS A 117 3.93 -1.16 -5.44
CA LYS A 117 3.19 -0.80 -4.22
C LYS A 117 4.04 -0.96 -2.97
N ALA A 118 4.90 -1.97 -2.92
CA ALA A 118 5.84 -2.16 -1.82
C ALA A 118 6.83 -0.97 -1.71
N VAL A 119 7.31 -0.43 -2.84
CA VAL A 119 8.15 0.78 -2.85
C VAL A 119 7.40 1.97 -2.27
N ILE A 120 6.15 2.20 -2.68
CA ILE A 120 5.33 3.30 -2.17
C ILE A 120 5.08 3.14 -0.66
N ILE A 121 4.75 1.95 -0.19
CA ILE A 121 4.57 1.64 1.24
C ILE A 121 5.84 1.96 2.03
N ARG A 122 7.00 1.49 1.53
CA ARG A 122 8.29 1.74 2.19
C ARG A 122 8.60 3.24 2.29
N ILE A 123 8.41 4.01 1.21
CA ILE A 123 8.67 5.45 1.20
C ILE A 123 7.80 6.13 2.26
N ASN A 124 6.48 5.92 2.24
CA ASN A 124 5.57 6.54 3.20
C ASN A 124 5.88 6.14 4.65
N MET A 125 6.27 4.88 4.91
CA MET A 125 6.64 4.46 6.25
C MET A 125 7.95 5.11 6.73
N VAL A 126 8.91 5.31 5.83
CA VAL A 126 10.17 6.01 6.14
C VAL A 126 9.90 7.48 6.42
N ASP A 127 9.04 8.12 5.64
CA ASP A 127 8.68 9.53 5.81
C ASP A 127 7.92 9.74 7.13
N LEU A 128 6.96 8.86 7.46
CA LEU A 128 6.27 8.87 8.73
C LEU A 128 7.28 8.75 9.90
N ARG A 129 8.20 7.79 9.84
CA ARG A 129 9.23 7.60 10.86
C ARG A 129 10.13 8.83 11.02
N ASN A 130 10.52 9.45 9.90
CA ASN A 130 11.39 10.63 9.94
C ASN A 130 10.68 11.84 10.52
N THR A 131 9.38 12.00 10.25
CA THR A 131 8.57 13.10 10.77
C THR A 131 8.41 13.03 12.30
N LEU A 132 8.51 11.84 12.92
CA LEU A 132 8.52 11.70 14.39
C LEU A 132 9.65 12.49 15.04
N TRP A 133 10.78 12.66 14.35
CA TRP A 133 11.87 13.51 14.85
C TRP A 133 11.46 14.98 14.94
N THR A 134 10.69 15.47 13.96
CA THR A 134 10.15 16.84 14.00
C THR A 134 9.22 17.03 15.20
N CYS A 135 8.33 16.05 15.44
CA CYS A 135 7.41 16.10 16.59
C CYS A 135 8.15 16.18 17.93
N LEU A 136 9.29 15.50 18.05
CA LEU A 136 10.12 15.52 19.24
C LEU A 136 10.85 16.87 19.39
N THR A 137 11.45 17.39 18.32
CA THR A 137 12.21 18.66 18.35
C THR A 137 11.34 19.87 18.59
N GLU A 138 10.09 19.82 18.16
CA GLU A 138 9.07 20.86 18.38
C GLU A 138 8.32 20.67 19.72
N GLU A 139 8.68 19.66 20.51
CA GLU A 139 8.05 19.34 21.81
C GLU A 139 6.53 19.08 21.73
N TRP A 140 6.04 18.57 20.57
CA TRP A 140 4.62 18.25 20.39
C TRP A 140 4.22 16.90 20.98
N CYS A 141 5.18 16.06 21.30
CA CYS A 141 4.97 14.77 21.93
C CYS A 141 6.13 14.36 22.82
N SER A 142 5.88 13.41 23.72
CA SER A 142 6.94 12.88 24.59
C SER A 142 7.87 11.92 23.85
N GLU A 143 9.11 11.79 24.37
CA GLU A 143 10.11 10.86 23.85
C GLU A 143 9.61 9.41 23.91
N GLU A 144 8.91 9.02 24.99
CA GLU A 144 8.34 7.68 25.15
C GLU A 144 7.34 7.35 24.03
N TYR A 145 6.54 8.35 23.59
CA TYR A 145 5.60 8.13 22.50
C TYR A 145 6.32 7.91 21.16
N VAL A 146 7.38 8.68 20.91
CA VAL A 146 8.21 8.52 19.71
C VAL A 146 8.90 7.15 19.69
N GLU A 147 9.43 6.71 20.82
CA GLU A 147 10.05 5.39 20.92
C GLU A 147 9.05 4.26 20.72
N MET A 148 7.85 4.38 21.30
CA MET A 148 6.76 3.43 21.05
C MET A 148 6.41 3.36 19.56
N MET A 149 6.20 4.50 18.90
CA MET A 149 5.90 4.55 17.47
C MET A 149 7.01 3.94 16.62
N ARG A 150 8.28 4.19 16.98
CA ARG A 150 9.43 3.57 16.28
C ARG A 150 9.47 2.06 16.45
N ALA A 151 9.13 1.55 17.63
CA ALA A 151 9.03 0.12 17.88
C ALA A 151 7.93 -0.52 17.03
N GLU A 152 6.75 0.12 16.92
CA GLU A 152 5.66 -0.35 16.06
C GLU A 152 6.02 -0.34 14.57
N ILE A 153 6.73 0.69 14.12
CA ILE A 153 7.25 0.79 12.74
C ILE A 153 8.29 -0.31 12.49
N GLU A 154 9.13 -0.66 13.46
CA GLU A 154 10.09 -1.77 13.31
C GLU A 154 9.37 -3.12 13.22
N GLN A 155 8.32 -3.36 13.99
CA GLN A 155 7.48 -4.55 13.84
C GLN A 155 6.82 -4.60 12.47
N PHE A 156 6.31 -3.47 11.98
CA PHE A 156 5.79 -3.36 10.61
C PHE A 156 6.86 -3.73 9.57
N ARG A 157 8.09 -3.23 9.73
CA ARG A 157 9.20 -3.53 8.82
C ARG A 157 9.49 -5.03 8.74
N LEU A 158 9.44 -5.75 9.87
CA LEU A 158 9.64 -7.20 9.88
C LEU A 158 8.52 -7.92 9.12
N LEU A 159 7.27 -7.56 9.36
CA LEU A 159 6.12 -8.12 8.65
C LEU A 159 6.15 -7.77 7.15
N PHE A 160 6.61 -6.57 6.80
CA PHE A 160 6.76 -6.12 5.43
C PHE A 160 7.79 -6.96 4.65
N VAL A 161 8.90 -7.32 5.27
CA VAL A 161 9.90 -8.21 4.66
C VAL A 161 9.33 -9.59 4.38
N GLU A 162 8.57 -10.17 5.33
CA GLU A 162 7.92 -11.47 5.14
C GLU A 162 6.84 -11.40 4.04
N TRP A 163 6.10 -10.30 3.98
CA TRP A 163 5.11 -10.07 2.94
C TRP A 163 5.75 -10.02 1.53
N ILE A 164 6.86 -9.29 1.36
CA ILE A 164 7.57 -9.26 0.07
C ILE A 164 8.09 -10.66 -0.32
N LYS A 165 8.58 -11.46 0.63
CA LYS A 165 9.05 -12.83 0.36
C LYS A 165 7.93 -13.74 -0.14
N SER A 166 6.68 -13.46 0.20
CA SER A 166 5.53 -14.25 -0.24
C SER A 166 5.05 -13.93 -1.66
N PHE A 167 5.67 -12.96 -2.35
CA PHE A 167 5.33 -12.61 -3.73
C PHE A 167 5.82 -13.69 -4.70
N ASP A 168 4.93 -14.12 -5.60
CA ASP A 168 5.27 -15.09 -6.63
C ASP A 168 5.90 -14.38 -7.84
N LYS A 169 7.21 -14.54 -8.00
CA LYS A 169 7.96 -13.95 -9.12
C LYS A 169 7.58 -14.53 -10.48
N ALA A 170 6.99 -15.74 -10.51
CA ALA A 170 6.54 -16.35 -11.75
C ALA A 170 5.17 -15.79 -12.20
N ASN A 171 4.41 -15.17 -11.28
CA ASN A 171 3.16 -14.51 -11.58
C ASN A 171 3.41 -13.04 -11.94
N ASP A 172 4.04 -12.82 -13.11
CA ASP A 172 4.34 -11.47 -13.59
C ASP A 172 3.82 -11.27 -15.01
N TYR A 173 3.63 -10.00 -15.36
CA TYR A 173 3.22 -9.58 -16.68
C TYR A 173 4.16 -8.47 -17.16
N PRO A 174 4.75 -8.57 -18.36
CA PRO A 174 5.64 -7.54 -18.86
C PRO A 174 4.88 -6.24 -19.09
N ASP A 175 5.45 -5.16 -18.60
CA ASP A 175 4.98 -3.81 -18.86
C ASP A 175 6.02 -2.99 -19.64
N GLU A 176 5.59 -1.87 -20.21
CA GLU A 176 6.44 -1.00 -21.02
C GLU A 176 7.50 -0.24 -20.19
N TRP A 177 7.39 -0.23 -18.86
CA TRP A 177 8.28 0.51 -17.95
C TRP A 177 9.47 -0.32 -17.46
N HIS A 178 9.34 -1.64 -17.49
CA HIS A 178 10.39 -2.60 -17.10
C HIS A 178 11.05 -2.34 -15.74
N LEU A 179 10.28 -1.83 -14.77
CA LEU A 179 10.83 -1.47 -13.45
C LEU A 179 11.29 -2.67 -12.64
N PHE A 180 10.53 -3.77 -12.66
CA PHE A 180 10.79 -4.98 -11.86
C PHE A 180 10.80 -6.25 -12.67
N ASN A 181 10.59 -6.18 -13.98
CA ASN A 181 10.65 -7.29 -14.90
C ASN A 181 11.84 -7.14 -15.87
N ASP A 182 12.40 -8.26 -16.28
CA ASP A 182 13.46 -8.29 -17.28
C ASP A 182 12.83 -8.14 -18.68
N PRO A 183 13.16 -7.09 -19.46
CA PRO A 183 12.62 -6.91 -20.79
C PRO A 183 12.99 -8.06 -21.74
N ASP A 184 14.07 -8.79 -21.48
CA ASP A 184 14.49 -9.95 -22.26
C ASP A 184 13.99 -11.29 -21.68
N GLY A 185 13.37 -11.27 -20.51
CA GLY A 185 12.85 -12.46 -19.80
C GLY A 185 11.53 -13.01 -20.35
N PHE A 186 10.86 -12.29 -21.24
CA PHE A 186 9.59 -12.70 -21.82
C PHE A 186 9.76 -13.21 -23.26
N PRO A 187 8.98 -14.24 -23.67
CA PRO A 187 9.01 -14.71 -25.05
C PRO A 187 8.68 -13.54 -25.98
N LYS A 188 9.60 -13.20 -26.89
CA LYS A 188 9.31 -12.27 -27.97
C LYS A 188 8.24 -12.93 -28.84
N GLU A 189 7.10 -12.26 -29.04
CA GLU A 189 6.12 -12.72 -30.01
C GLU A 189 6.84 -12.88 -31.34
N GLU A 190 6.86 -14.13 -31.86
CA GLU A 190 7.33 -14.40 -33.21
C GLU A 190 6.40 -13.67 -34.18
N THR A 191 6.90 -12.60 -34.79
CA THR A 191 6.21 -11.82 -35.85
C THR A 191 6.13 -12.56 -37.15
#